data_736b45a43a0bd392bf4ded33aca5ae52
#
_entry.id   736b45a43a0bd392bf4ded33aca5ae52
#
_cell.length_a   1.000
_cell.length_b   1.000
_cell.length_c   1.000
_cell.angle_alpha   90.00
_cell.angle_beta   90.00
_cell.angle_gamma   90.00
#
_symmetry.space_group_name_H-M   'P 1'
#
loop_
_entity.id
_entity.type
_entity.pdbx_description
1 polymer ?
#
loop_
_entity_poly.entity_id
_entity_poly.type
_entity_poly.pdbx_seq_one_letter_code
_entity_poly.pdbx_strand_id
1 'polypeptide(L)'
;LDKQCNVEVLALDFIEAFKELEDENLKLIQGTYNRGFINDKHIIIIAIDDKEVVNEIIKDCDTLSKIYINSTSFKEGVGVIPVTRESKTMTVSINTKLGNPKASVFMANKILDFISEYDDLIKFTSDIRNNINIDKIVKEELINFINTEDFEFCYKKDKHIQVLRLFYNYEILQKIMS
;
A
#
# COMPACT_ATOMS: atom_id res chain seq x y z
N LEU A 1 2.19 -12.93 -4.46
CA LEU A 1 2.31 -13.46 -5.83
C LEU A 1 1.98 -12.38 -6.88
N ASP A 2 0.88 -11.64 -6.75
CA ASP A 2 0.48 -10.57 -7.70
C ASP A 2 1.55 -9.48 -7.91
N LYS A 3 2.53 -9.37 -7.01
CA LYS A 3 3.67 -8.44 -7.09
C LYS A 3 4.93 -9.08 -7.72
N GLN A 4 4.81 -10.23 -8.32
CA GLN A 4 5.93 -10.99 -8.93
C GLN A 4 7.08 -11.30 -7.94
N CYS A 5 6.74 -11.52 -6.68
CA CYS A 5 7.70 -11.94 -5.66
C CYS A 5 7.85 -13.47 -5.69
N ASN A 6 9.09 -13.95 -5.61
CA ASN A 6 9.33 -15.37 -5.35
C ASN A 6 9.03 -15.67 -3.88
N VAL A 7 8.14 -16.62 -3.63
CA VAL A 7 7.68 -17.01 -2.29
C VAL A 7 8.06 -18.47 -2.05
N GLU A 8 8.82 -18.74 -1.01
CA GLU A 8 9.05 -20.09 -0.52
C GLU A 8 8.36 -20.27 0.84
N VAL A 9 7.54 -21.28 0.96
CA VAL A 9 6.82 -21.60 2.20
C VAL A 9 7.37 -22.88 2.78
N LEU A 10 7.87 -22.82 4.01
CA LEU A 10 8.32 -23.97 4.78
C LEU A 10 7.28 -24.30 5.86
N ALA A 11 6.75 -25.51 5.86
CA ALA A 11 5.79 -25.99 6.84
C ALA A 11 5.98 -27.51 7.09
N LEU A 12 5.54 -27.98 8.25
CA LEU A 12 5.55 -29.42 8.58
C LEU A 12 4.59 -30.18 7.67
N ASP A 13 3.44 -29.56 7.33
CA ASP A 13 2.46 -30.09 6.40
C ASP A 13 1.68 -28.94 5.74
N PHE A 14 1.03 -29.23 4.62
CA PHE A 14 0.23 -28.28 3.85
C PHE A 14 -1.21 -28.77 3.72
N ILE A 15 -2.17 -27.89 4.01
CA ILE A 15 -3.58 -28.14 3.70
C ILE A 15 -3.78 -28.18 2.18
N GLU A 16 -4.83 -28.85 1.72
CA GLU A 16 -5.09 -29.07 0.30
C GLU A 16 -5.14 -27.77 -0.51
N ALA A 17 -5.76 -26.72 0.05
CA ALA A 17 -5.81 -25.40 -0.58
C ALA A 17 -4.45 -24.80 -0.96
N PHE A 18 -3.37 -25.15 -0.25
CA PHE A 18 -2.02 -24.74 -0.63
C PHE A 18 -1.45 -25.57 -1.79
N LYS A 19 -1.79 -26.86 -1.82
CA LYS A 19 -1.31 -27.78 -2.88
C LYS A 19 -1.97 -27.50 -4.23
N GLU A 20 -3.20 -26.92 -4.20
CA GLU A 20 -3.94 -26.52 -5.38
C GLU A 20 -3.50 -25.17 -5.97
N LEU A 21 -2.62 -24.42 -5.26
CA LEU A 21 -2.08 -23.15 -5.77
C LEU A 21 -1.05 -23.42 -6.87
N GLU A 22 -1.44 -23.09 -8.11
CA GLU A 22 -0.56 -23.13 -9.27
C GLU A 22 0.02 -21.72 -9.52
N ASP A 23 1.26 -21.47 -9.08
CA ASP A 23 1.98 -20.23 -9.34
C ASP A 23 3.47 -20.55 -9.46
N GLU A 24 4.09 -20.12 -10.55
CA GLU A 24 5.51 -20.39 -10.85
C GLU A 24 6.47 -19.73 -9.83
N ASN A 25 6.00 -18.68 -9.15
CA ASN A 25 6.75 -17.96 -8.12
C ASN A 25 6.55 -18.54 -6.72
N LEU A 26 5.71 -19.58 -6.55
CA LEU A 26 5.42 -20.23 -5.28
C LEU A 26 6.14 -21.58 -5.18
N LYS A 27 6.92 -21.78 -4.13
CA LYS A 27 7.54 -23.06 -3.82
C LYS A 27 7.13 -23.51 -2.42
N LEU A 28 6.53 -24.69 -2.33
CA LEU A 28 6.16 -25.33 -1.07
C LEU A 28 7.25 -26.33 -0.67
N ILE A 29 7.74 -26.23 0.55
CA ILE A 29 8.80 -27.08 1.10
C ILE A 29 8.31 -27.70 2.40
N GLN A 30 8.14 -29.03 2.41
CA GLN A 30 7.75 -29.74 3.63
C GLN A 30 8.98 -30.04 4.46
N GLY A 31 8.97 -29.61 5.72
CA GLY A 31 10.08 -29.85 6.64
C GLY A 31 10.04 -29.00 7.89
N THR A 32 11.05 -29.19 8.74
CA THR A 32 11.29 -28.38 9.93
C THR A 32 12.18 -27.18 9.60
N TYR A 33 12.08 -26.14 10.42
CA TYR A 33 12.95 -24.98 10.31
C TYR A 33 14.44 -25.37 10.43
N ASN A 34 15.24 -24.72 9.63
CA ASN A 34 16.68 -24.68 9.78
C ASN A 34 17.20 -23.32 9.27
N ARG A 35 18.29 -22.84 9.84
CA ARG A 35 18.87 -21.54 9.51
C ARG A 35 19.22 -21.39 8.01
N GLY A 36 19.58 -22.46 7.34
CA GLY A 36 19.91 -22.46 5.91
C GLY A 36 18.76 -21.97 5.04
N PHE A 37 17.51 -22.21 5.47
CA PHE A 37 16.31 -21.82 4.73
C PHE A 37 16.19 -20.31 4.54
N ILE A 38 16.65 -19.49 5.50
CA ILE A 38 16.51 -18.03 5.45
C ILE A 38 17.73 -17.31 4.85
N ASN A 39 18.81 -17.99 4.53
CA ASN A 39 20.06 -17.36 4.12
C ASN A 39 19.92 -16.50 2.86
N ASP A 40 19.21 -16.97 1.86
CA ASP A 40 19.00 -16.31 0.56
C ASP A 40 17.68 -15.49 0.47
N LYS A 41 16.94 -15.39 1.58
CA LYS A 41 15.67 -14.66 1.62
C LYS A 41 15.88 -13.21 2.03
N HIS A 42 15.08 -12.29 1.46
CA HIS A 42 15.12 -10.87 1.79
C HIS A 42 14.20 -10.55 2.98
N ILE A 43 13.00 -11.14 2.98
CA ILE A 43 11.95 -10.91 3.98
C ILE A 43 11.49 -12.26 4.51
N ILE A 44 11.38 -12.37 5.82
CA ILE A 44 10.90 -13.56 6.52
C ILE A 44 9.55 -13.25 7.14
N ILE A 45 8.56 -14.09 6.89
CA ILE A 45 7.25 -14.03 7.55
C ILE A 45 7.11 -15.24 8.45
N ILE A 46 7.05 -14.99 9.76
CA ILE A 46 6.92 -16.01 10.79
C ILE A 46 5.42 -16.15 11.10
N ALA A 47 4.84 -17.31 10.80
CA ALA A 47 3.42 -17.60 10.97
C ALA A 47 3.22 -18.98 11.65
N ILE A 48 3.92 -19.20 12.77
CA ILE A 48 3.87 -20.41 13.56
C ILE A 48 3.64 -20.10 15.04
N ASP A 49 3.06 -21.04 15.78
CA ASP A 49 2.69 -20.86 17.20
C ASP A 49 3.74 -21.39 18.17
N ASP A 50 4.72 -22.17 17.70
CA ASP A 50 5.79 -22.71 18.53
C ASP A 50 6.77 -21.59 18.91
N LYS A 51 6.71 -21.18 20.18
CA LYS A 51 7.53 -20.06 20.69
C LYS A 51 9.03 -20.34 20.68
N GLU A 52 9.46 -21.59 20.84
CA GLU A 52 10.88 -21.94 20.83
C GLU A 52 11.44 -21.76 19.43
N VAL A 53 10.74 -22.29 18.42
CA VAL A 53 11.11 -22.13 17.01
C VAL A 53 10.99 -20.66 16.55
N VAL A 54 9.97 -19.93 16.99
CA VAL A 54 9.85 -18.48 16.70
C VAL A 54 11.07 -17.72 17.22
N ASN A 55 11.51 -17.96 18.46
CA ASN A 55 12.67 -17.30 19.06
C ASN A 55 13.98 -17.68 18.34
N GLU A 56 14.10 -18.92 17.88
CA GLU A 56 15.25 -19.37 17.08
C GLU A 56 15.29 -18.60 15.75
N ILE A 57 14.15 -18.52 15.04
CA ILE A 57 14.07 -17.79 13.76
C ILE A 57 14.39 -16.30 13.96
N ILE A 58 13.85 -15.67 14.98
CA ILE A 58 14.11 -14.25 15.29
C ILE A 58 15.62 -14.04 15.52
N LYS A 59 16.25 -14.86 16.35
CA LYS A 59 17.68 -14.78 16.61
C LYS A 59 18.54 -14.96 15.36
N ASP A 60 18.15 -15.86 14.48
CA ASP A 60 18.82 -16.07 13.22
C ASP A 60 18.62 -14.91 12.27
N CYS A 61 17.40 -14.34 12.19
CA CYS A 61 17.12 -13.13 11.43
C CYS A 61 17.95 -11.93 11.91
N ASP A 62 18.05 -11.71 13.22
CA ASP A 62 18.86 -10.64 13.79
C ASP A 62 20.35 -10.84 13.46
N THR A 63 20.86 -12.07 13.60
CA THR A 63 22.25 -12.43 13.30
C THR A 63 22.59 -12.22 11.81
N LEU A 64 21.64 -12.50 10.92
CA LEU A 64 21.81 -12.39 9.47
C LEU A 64 21.32 -11.03 8.90
N SER A 65 20.90 -10.11 9.78
CA SER A 65 20.35 -8.79 9.40
C SER A 65 19.18 -8.91 8.40
N LYS A 66 18.29 -9.87 8.64
CA LYS A 66 17.10 -10.08 7.80
C LYS A 66 15.94 -9.22 8.27
N ILE A 67 15.10 -8.78 7.32
CA ILE A 67 13.80 -8.18 7.63
C ILE A 67 12.84 -9.31 7.99
N TYR A 68 12.19 -9.22 9.15
CA TYR A 68 11.20 -10.23 9.54
C TYR A 68 9.92 -9.63 10.11
N ILE A 69 8.83 -10.34 9.89
CA ILE A 69 7.49 -10.00 10.35
C ILE A 69 6.98 -11.19 11.17
N ASN A 70 6.68 -10.97 12.44
CA ASN A 70 6.04 -11.99 13.27
C ASN A 70 4.52 -11.81 13.23
N SER A 71 3.81 -12.69 12.51
CA SER A 71 2.35 -12.63 12.36
C SER A 71 1.59 -13.05 13.61
N THR A 72 2.21 -13.81 14.52
CA THR A 72 1.60 -14.26 15.78
C THR A 72 1.85 -13.28 16.91
N SER A 73 2.93 -12.49 16.86
CA SER A 73 3.27 -11.45 17.83
C SER A 73 3.82 -10.22 17.13
N PHE A 74 2.94 -9.36 16.65
CA PHE A 74 3.31 -8.18 15.84
C PHE A 74 4.30 -7.22 16.52
N LYS A 75 4.45 -7.29 17.84
CA LYS A 75 5.40 -6.47 18.62
C LYS A 75 6.83 -6.99 18.55
N GLU A 76 7.01 -8.24 18.16
CA GLU A 76 8.31 -8.91 18.10
C GLU A 76 8.93 -8.90 16.69
N GLY A 77 8.24 -8.34 15.70
CA GLY A 77 8.75 -8.16 14.35
C GLY A 77 9.36 -6.79 14.13
N VAL A 78 10.25 -6.66 13.15
CA VAL A 78 10.80 -5.36 12.70
C VAL A 78 9.82 -4.60 11.80
N GLY A 79 8.72 -5.23 11.39
CA GLY A 79 7.66 -4.65 10.58
C GLY A 79 6.33 -5.34 10.81
N VAL A 80 5.27 -4.75 10.28
CA VAL A 80 3.92 -5.29 10.29
C VAL A 80 3.32 -5.21 8.89
N ILE A 81 2.43 -6.15 8.55
CA ILE A 81 1.63 -6.09 7.33
C ILE A 81 0.32 -5.37 7.68
N PRO A 82 0.10 -4.15 7.18
CA PRO A 82 -1.14 -3.43 7.45
C PRO A 82 -2.29 -4.01 6.63
N VAL A 83 -3.51 -3.74 7.07
CA VAL A 83 -4.71 -3.94 6.23
C VAL A 83 -4.74 -2.85 5.18
N THR A 84 -4.71 -3.24 3.92
CA THR A 84 -4.67 -2.33 2.78
C THR A 84 -6.00 -2.35 2.02
N ARG A 85 -6.43 -1.18 1.56
CA ARG A 85 -7.58 -0.98 0.66
C ARG A 85 -7.19 0.00 -0.45
N GLU A 86 -7.79 -0.20 -1.61
CA GLU A 86 -7.51 0.63 -2.78
C GLU A 86 -8.83 1.17 -3.35
N SER A 87 -8.88 2.47 -3.57
CA SER A 87 -9.87 3.11 -4.43
C SER A 87 -9.34 3.12 -5.88
N LYS A 88 -9.99 3.84 -6.78
CA LYS A 88 -9.49 3.96 -8.18
C LYS A 88 -8.16 4.72 -8.28
N THR A 89 -7.90 5.64 -7.35
CA THR A 89 -6.75 6.56 -7.42
C THR A 89 -5.85 6.53 -6.18
N MET A 90 -6.29 5.90 -5.09
CA MET A 90 -5.58 5.96 -3.81
C MET A 90 -5.47 4.58 -3.15
N THR A 91 -4.39 4.40 -2.40
CA THR A 91 -4.18 3.24 -1.54
C THR A 91 -4.09 3.71 -0.09
N VAL A 92 -4.83 3.08 0.79
CA VAL A 92 -4.76 3.30 2.24
C VAL A 92 -4.36 2.03 2.98
N SER A 93 -3.47 2.17 3.93
CA SER A 93 -2.98 1.06 4.76
C SER A 93 -3.13 1.40 6.24
N ILE A 94 -3.76 0.52 7.01
CA ILE A 94 -4.07 0.76 8.43
C ILE A 94 -3.56 -0.38 9.29
N ASN A 95 -2.87 -0.01 10.35
CA ASN A 95 -2.52 -0.90 11.44
C ASN A 95 -2.90 -0.27 12.78
N THR A 96 -3.51 -1.05 13.67
CA THR A 96 -3.81 -0.60 15.03
C THR A 96 -2.62 -0.83 15.95
N LYS A 97 -2.17 0.20 16.67
CA LYS A 97 -1.03 0.13 17.60
C LYS A 97 -1.22 -0.91 18.75
N LEU A 98 -2.46 -1.28 19.01
CA LEU A 98 -2.81 -2.23 20.06
C LEU A 98 -3.03 -3.66 19.54
N GLY A 99 -2.80 -3.91 18.25
CA GLY A 99 -2.92 -5.25 17.68
C GLY A 99 -4.36 -5.76 17.58
N ASN A 100 -5.26 -4.98 16.96
CA ASN A 100 -6.63 -5.39 16.72
C ASN A 100 -6.91 -5.49 15.20
N PRO A 101 -6.69 -6.66 14.56
CA PRO A 101 -6.88 -6.83 13.13
C PRO A 101 -8.32 -6.54 12.66
N LYS A 102 -9.33 -6.93 13.45
CA LYS A 102 -10.73 -6.67 13.12
C LYS A 102 -11.06 -5.18 13.11
N ALA A 103 -10.51 -4.41 14.06
CA ALA A 103 -10.63 -2.96 14.07
C ALA A 103 -9.90 -2.32 12.88
N SER A 104 -8.73 -2.84 12.51
CA SER A 104 -8.01 -2.38 11.31
C SER A 104 -8.84 -2.59 10.03
N VAL A 105 -9.47 -3.76 9.87
CA VAL A 105 -10.36 -4.05 8.73
C VAL A 105 -11.57 -3.11 8.73
N PHE A 106 -12.22 -2.95 9.89
CA PHE A 106 -13.37 -2.05 10.01
C PHE A 106 -13.03 -0.60 9.61
N MET A 107 -11.91 -0.07 10.14
CA MET A 107 -11.47 1.28 9.83
C MET A 107 -11.00 1.43 8.39
N ALA A 108 -10.30 0.43 7.84
CA ALA A 108 -9.87 0.45 6.45
C ALA A 108 -11.07 0.53 5.48
N ASN A 109 -12.16 -0.20 5.75
CA ASN A 109 -13.38 -0.12 4.95
C ASN A 109 -14.05 1.27 5.05
N LYS A 110 -14.13 1.84 6.26
CA LYS A 110 -14.67 3.20 6.47
C LYS A 110 -13.87 4.26 5.72
N ILE A 111 -12.56 4.16 5.75
CA ILE A 111 -11.69 5.10 5.05
C ILE A 111 -11.75 4.88 3.54
N LEU A 112 -11.90 3.63 3.07
CA LEU A 112 -12.13 3.37 1.65
C LEU A 112 -13.37 4.09 1.13
N ASP A 113 -14.51 4.01 1.86
CA ASP A 113 -15.73 4.73 1.49
C ASP A 113 -15.46 6.24 1.37
N PHE A 114 -14.77 6.80 2.36
CA PHE A 114 -14.40 8.22 2.38
C PHE A 114 -13.48 8.62 1.22
N ILE A 115 -12.37 7.91 1.00
CA ILE A 115 -11.41 8.29 -0.05
C ILE A 115 -11.98 8.08 -1.47
N SER A 116 -12.91 7.13 -1.64
CA SER A 116 -13.54 6.88 -2.94
C SER A 116 -14.35 8.06 -3.46
N GLU A 117 -14.86 8.93 -2.56
CA GLU A 117 -15.55 10.16 -2.92
C GLU A 117 -14.61 11.19 -3.58
N TYR A 118 -13.32 11.04 -3.41
CA TYR A 118 -12.28 11.93 -3.93
C TYR A 118 -11.61 11.44 -5.21
N ASP A 119 -11.93 10.24 -5.69
CA ASP A 119 -11.26 9.65 -6.85
C ASP A 119 -11.24 10.55 -8.08
N ASP A 120 -12.38 11.17 -8.39
CA ASP A 120 -12.49 12.05 -9.56
C ASP A 120 -11.68 13.36 -9.38
N LEU A 121 -11.67 13.94 -8.17
CA LEU A 121 -10.85 15.11 -7.87
C LEU A 121 -9.35 14.77 -7.95
N ILE A 122 -8.93 13.67 -7.35
CA ILE A 122 -7.54 13.22 -7.38
C ILE A 122 -7.10 12.89 -8.81
N LYS A 123 -7.97 12.25 -9.59
CA LYS A 123 -7.69 12.01 -11.00
C LYS A 123 -7.49 13.33 -11.75
N PHE A 124 -8.40 14.28 -11.62
CA PHE A 124 -8.33 15.60 -12.26
C PHE A 124 -7.03 16.34 -11.90
N THR A 125 -6.70 16.44 -10.61
CA THR A 125 -5.50 17.14 -10.15
C THR A 125 -4.21 16.41 -10.58
N SER A 126 -4.23 15.08 -10.61
CA SER A 126 -3.10 14.27 -11.07
C SER A 126 -2.89 14.39 -12.58
N ASP A 127 -3.95 14.41 -13.37
CA ASP A 127 -3.87 14.61 -14.82
C ASP A 127 -3.23 15.97 -15.14
N ILE A 128 -3.64 17.03 -14.45
CA ILE A 128 -3.01 18.36 -14.57
C ILE A 128 -1.52 18.28 -14.20
N ARG A 129 -1.18 17.70 -13.05
CA ARG A 129 0.20 17.60 -12.59
C ARG A 129 1.11 16.87 -13.58
N ASN A 130 0.62 15.78 -14.16
CA ASN A 130 1.43 14.88 -14.96
C ASN A 130 1.51 15.31 -16.43
N ASN A 131 0.43 15.86 -16.98
CA ASN A 131 0.30 16.06 -18.42
C ASN A 131 0.43 17.52 -18.86
N ILE A 132 0.18 18.50 -17.97
CA ILE A 132 0.22 19.90 -18.40
C ILE A 132 1.65 20.38 -18.68
N ASN A 133 1.84 20.93 -19.88
CA ASN A 133 3.10 21.51 -20.31
C ASN A 133 3.00 23.05 -20.37
N ILE A 134 3.35 23.71 -19.27
CA ILE A 134 3.36 25.16 -19.09
C ILE A 134 4.63 25.56 -18.34
N ASP A 135 4.84 26.88 -18.18
CA ASP A 135 5.96 27.40 -17.39
C ASP A 135 5.99 26.80 -15.98
N LYS A 136 7.19 26.49 -15.48
CA LYS A 136 7.40 25.77 -14.21
C LYS A 136 6.80 26.49 -13.02
N ILE A 137 6.95 27.83 -12.96
CA ILE A 137 6.47 28.63 -11.83
C ILE A 137 4.94 28.61 -11.83
N VAL A 138 4.33 28.86 -12.98
CA VAL A 138 2.88 28.84 -13.16
C VAL A 138 2.31 27.45 -12.85
N LYS A 139 3.02 26.36 -13.24
CA LYS A 139 2.63 25.00 -12.93
C LYS A 139 2.63 24.74 -11.43
N GLU A 140 3.64 25.20 -10.72
CA GLU A 140 3.75 25.03 -9.27
C GLU A 140 2.62 25.79 -8.54
N GLU A 141 2.35 27.03 -8.93
CA GLU A 141 1.22 27.81 -8.40
C GLU A 141 -0.11 27.13 -8.65
N LEU A 142 -0.34 26.63 -9.86
CA LEU A 142 -1.56 25.90 -10.23
C LEU A 142 -1.71 24.64 -9.38
N ILE A 143 -0.67 23.81 -9.25
CA ILE A 143 -0.71 22.59 -8.45
C ILE A 143 -1.00 22.90 -6.97
N ASN A 144 -0.38 23.94 -6.43
CA ASN A 144 -0.64 24.38 -5.05
C ASN A 144 -2.11 24.82 -4.87
N PHE A 145 -2.65 25.55 -5.83
CA PHE A 145 -4.03 26.03 -5.76
C PHE A 145 -5.06 24.91 -5.88
N ILE A 146 -4.90 23.97 -6.83
CA ILE A 146 -5.89 22.89 -7.05
C ILE A 146 -5.89 21.82 -5.95
N ASN A 147 -4.93 21.86 -5.02
CA ASN A 147 -4.86 20.97 -3.86
C ASN A 147 -5.21 21.70 -2.55
N THR A 148 -6.15 22.65 -2.61
CA THR A 148 -6.69 23.36 -1.44
C THR A 148 -8.14 22.97 -1.15
N GLU A 149 -8.59 23.17 0.09
CA GLU A 149 -9.99 22.98 0.49
C GLU A 149 -10.96 23.90 -0.30
N ASP A 150 -10.51 25.11 -0.62
CA ASP A 150 -11.29 26.05 -1.43
C ASP A 150 -11.54 25.52 -2.85
N PHE A 151 -10.50 24.93 -3.46
CA PHE A 151 -10.64 24.32 -4.77
C PHE A 151 -11.51 23.06 -4.72
N GLU A 152 -11.33 22.20 -3.71
CA GLU A 152 -12.20 21.04 -3.45
C GLU A 152 -13.67 21.46 -3.36
N PHE A 153 -13.96 22.50 -2.58
CA PHE A 153 -15.34 23.04 -2.47
C PHE A 153 -15.89 23.45 -3.83
N CYS A 154 -15.09 24.17 -4.63
CA CYS A 154 -15.49 24.57 -5.97
C CYS A 154 -15.68 23.37 -6.90
N TYR A 155 -14.83 22.35 -6.79
CA TYR A 155 -14.92 21.11 -7.56
C TYR A 155 -16.22 20.37 -7.27
N LYS A 156 -16.55 20.15 -6.01
CA LYS A 156 -17.81 19.53 -5.56
C LYS A 156 -19.08 20.28 -5.99
N LYS A 157 -18.95 21.54 -6.37
CA LYS A 157 -20.06 22.40 -6.89
C LYS A 157 -20.04 22.54 -8.42
N ASP A 158 -19.18 21.78 -9.14
CA ASP A 158 -18.98 21.91 -10.58
C ASP A 158 -18.59 23.33 -11.02
N LYS A 159 -17.87 24.06 -10.16
CA LYS A 159 -17.42 25.45 -10.40
C LYS A 159 -15.90 25.56 -10.59
N HIS A 160 -15.17 24.45 -10.54
CA HIS A 160 -13.70 24.43 -10.60
C HIS A 160 -13.15 25.09 -11.88
N ILE A 161 -13.76 24.84 -13.06
CA ILE A 161 -13.33 25.47 -14.31
C ILE A 161 -13.59 26.98 -14.28
N GLN A 162 -14.74 27.43 -13.70
CA GLN A 162 -15.03 28.85 -13.58
C GLN A 162 -14.01 29.55 -12.68
N VAL A 163 -13.61 28.92 -11.58
CA VAL A 163 -12.60 29.47 -10.67
C VAL A 163 -11.24 29.53 -11.36
N LEU A 164 -10.83 28.48 -12.05
CA LEU A 164 -9.58 28.50 -12.83
C LEU A 164 -9.53 29.64 -13.87
N ARG A 165 -10.68 29.97 -14.49
CA ARG A 165 -10.79 31.10 -15.45
C ARG A 165 -10.54 32.47 -14.83
N LEU A 166 -10.65 32.63 -13.51
CA LEU A 166 -10.35 33.88 -12.83
C LEU A 166 -8.85 34.14 -12.67
N PHE A 167 -8.04 33.07 -12.63
CA PHE A 167 -6.61 33.13 -12.33
C PHE A 167 -5.70 32.81 -13.51
N TYR A 168 -6.20 32.02 -14.49
CA TYR A 168 -5.40 31.51 -15.59
C TYR A 168 -5.97 31.97 -16.95
N ASN A 169 -5.06 32.26 -17.89
CA ASN A 169 -5.46 32.66 -19.23
C ASN A 169 -6.03 31.49 -20.07
N TYR A 170 -6.60 31.83 -21.21
CA TYR A 170 -7.26 30.88 -22.08
C TYR A 170 -6.34 29.75 -22.58
N GLU A 171 -5.08 30.05 -22.86
CA GLU A 171 -4.09 29.05 -23.35
C GLU A 171 -3.82 27.96 -22.28
N ILE A 172 -3.65 28.37 -21.02
CA ILE A 172 -3.47 27.44 -19.90
C ILE A 172 -4.73 26.61 -19.69
N LEU A 173 -5.90 27.23 -19.75
CA LEU A 173 -7.19 26.53 -19.58
C LEU A 173 -7.43 25.48 -20.67
N GLN A 174 -7.06 25.76 -21.93
CA GLN A 174 -7.13 24.74 -22.99
C GLN A 174 -6.27 23.51 -22.67
N LYS A 175 -5.07 23.73 -22.14
CA LYS A 175 -4.16 22.65 -21.74
C LYS A 175 -4.64 21.86 -20.50
N ILE A 176 -5.45 22.47 -19.64
CA ILE A 176 -6.08 21.80 -18.50
C ILE A 176 -7.25 20.91 -18.95
N MET A 177 -7.97 21.34 -20.01
CA MET A 177 -9.17 20.67 -20.49
C MET A 177 -8.93 19.66 -21.62
N SER A 178 -7.69 19.59 -22.15
CA SER A 178 -7.28 18.64 -23.21
C SER A 178 -6.86 17.30 -22.61
#